data_9c1913fedf37c8c4aa5cccc48ca9ab55
#
_entry.id   9c1913fedf37c8c4aa5cccc48ca9ab55
#
_cell.length_a   1.000
_cell.length_b   1.000
_cell.length_c   1.000
_cell.angle_alpha   90.00
_cell.angle_beta   90.00
_cell.angle_gamma   90.00
#
_symmetry.space_group_name_H-M   'P 1'
#
loop_
_entity.id
_entity.type
_entity.pdbx_description
1 polymer ?
#
loop_
_entity_poly.entity_id
_entity_poly.type
_entity_poly.pdbx_seq_one_letter_code
_entity_poly.pdbx_strand_id
1 'polypeptide(L)'
;MERIVRLREYLADCRRAVGWATPVATSGRLTRVSGLVMEAVGLRLPVGSQCHIQIPGGQSIEAEVAGFSGDRLFIMPATDIYGVMPGARVIPDDPLAAQPPRLGMRYVPRRRAQDRVRQVPVGERLLGRVLDGAGRPLDGMGPLSLERRVPLYSRPINPLERAPIRQTLDVGVRAI
;
A
#
# COMPACT_ATOMS: atom_id res chain seq x y z
N MET A 1 -36.63 -6.13 -12.84
CA MET A 1 -36.37 -6.65 -11.49
C MET A 1 -34.86 -6.62 -11.14
N GLU A 2 -34.00 -7.05 -12.03
CA GLU A 2 -32.54 -7.13 -11.82
C GLU A 2 -31.85 -5.79 -11.45
N ARG A 3 -32.27 -4.67 -12.08
CA ARG A 3 -31.75 -3.35 -11.77
C ARG A 3 -32.01 -2.89 -10.33
N ILE A 4 -33.18 -3.20 -9.79
CA ILE A 4 -33.57 -2.84 -8.43
C ILE A 4 -32.76 -3.65 -7.41
N VAL A 5 -32.50 -4.92 -7.68
CA VAL A 5 -31.67 -5.78 -6.83
C VAL A 5 -30.24 -5.25 -6.77
N ARG A 6 -29.63 -4.96 -7.93
CA ARG A 6 -28.27 -4.39 -8.00
C ARG A 6 -28.15 -3.04 -7.28
N LEU A 7 -29.19 -2.20 -7.37
CA LEU A 7 -29.20 -0.93 -6.67
C LEU A 7 -29.28 -1.12 -5.15
N ARG A 8 -30.09 -2.04 -4.67
CA ARG A 8 -30.17 -2.37 -3.24
C ARG A 8 -28.85 -2.91 -2.68
N GLU A 9 -28.19 -3.80 -3.41
CA GLU A 9 -26.88 -4.33 -3.06
C GLU A 9 -25.85 -3.20 -2.98
N TYR A 10 -25.82 -2.33 -3.98
CA TYR A 10 -24.94 -1.16 -4.01
C TYR A 10 -25.15 -0.23 -2.81
N LEU A 11 -26.42 0.09 -2.48
CA LEU A 11 -26.75 0.93 -1.34
C LEU A 11 -26.36 0.24 0.00
N ALA A 12 -26.49 -1.07 0.09
CA ALA A 12 -26.05 -1.82 1.26
C ALA A 12 -24.51 -1.78 1.40
N ASP A 13 -23.79 -1.84 0.28
CA ASP A 13 -22.32 -1.71 0.25
C ASP A 13 -21.88 -0.29 0.63
N CYS A 14 -22.55 0.73 0.11
CA CYS A 14 -22.33 2.12 0.50
C CYS A 14 -22.54 2.34 2.00
N ARG A 15 -23.63 1.82 2.54
CA ARG A 15 -23.95 1.90 3.98
C ARG A 15 -22.88 1.21 4.83
N ARG A 16 -22.39 0.05 4.41
CA ARG A 16 -21.28 -0.64 5.05
C ARG A 16 -20.00 0.20 5.00
N ALA A 17 -19.65 0.74 3.84
CA ALA A 17 -18.47 1.58 3.68
C ALA A 17 -18.50 2.82 4.60
N VAL A 18 -19.64 3.51 4.68
CA VAL A 18 -19.83 4.66 5.58
C VAL A 18 -19.69 4.27 7.04
N GLY A 19 -20.27 3.13 7.46
CA GLY A 19 -20.15 2.63 8.84
C GLY A 19 -18.71 2.26 9.26
N TRP A 20 -17.80 2.18 8.29
CA TRP A 20 -16.40 1.82 8.51
C TRP A 20 -15.44 2.99 8.27
N ALA A 21 -15.94 4.07 7.66
CA ALA A 21 -15.17 5.27 7.47
C ALA A 21 -14.82 5.88 8.83
N THR A 22 -13.53 6.06 9.08
CA THR A 22 -13.06 6.85 10.22
C THR A 22 -13.11 8.33 9.80
N PRO A 23 -14.01 9.14 10.39
CA PRO A 23 -14.16 10.56 10.03
C PRO A 23 -12.96 11.41 10.44
N VAL A 24 -12.04 10.85 11.22
CA VAL A 24 -10.84 11.54 11.72
C VAL A 24 -9.60 10.91 11.10
N ALA A 25 -8.85 11.71 10.34
CA ALA A 25 -7.54 11.31 9.87
C ALA A 25 -6.52 11.46 11.00
N THR A 26 -5.94 10.35 11.43
CA THR A 26 -4.81 10.39 12.37
C THR A 26 -3.53 10.79 11.63
N SER A 27 -2.77 11.70 12.20
CA SER A 27 -1.45 12.06 11.67
C SER A 27 -0.45 12.12 12.81
N GLY A 28 0.77 11.69 12.53
CA GLY A 28 1.91 11.84 13.42
C GLY A 28 2.74 13.05 13.08
N ARG A 29 3.77 13.25 13.87
CA ARG A 29 4.76 14.30 13.69
C ARG A 29 6.16 13.72 13.73
N LEU A 30 6.97 14.08 12.77
CA LEU A 30 8.38 13.72 12.70
C LEU A 30 9.16 14.46 13.78
N THR A 31 9.92 13.74 14.59
CA THR A 31 10.69 14.32 15.70
C THR A 31 12.19 14.29 15.46
N ARG A 32 12.68 13.28 14.73
CA ARG A 32 14.10 13.10 14.48
C ARG A 32 14.36 12.42 13.16
N VAL A 33 15.45 12.78 12.52
CA VAL A 33 16.01 12.11 11.34
C VAL A 33 17.45 11.74 11.65
N SER A 34 17.80 10.46 11.48
CA SER A 34 19.14 9.96 11.72
C SER A 34 19.54 8.97 10.61
N GLY A 35 20.26 9.49 9.62
CA GLY A 35 20.54 8.72 8.40
C GLY A 35 19.26 8.33 7.67
N LEU A 36 19.09 7.03 7.42
CA LEU A 36 17.89 6.49 6.74
C LEU A 36 16.72 6.19 7.69
N VAL A 37 16.88 6.43 8.99
CA VAL A 37 15.82 6.17 9.97
C VAL A 37 15.26 7.47 10.50
N MET A 38 13.96 7.58 10.47
CA MET A 38 13.21 8.73 11.00
C MET A 38 12.37 8.29 12.20
N GLU A 39 12.29 9.15 13.21
CA GLU A 39 11.42 8.94 14.36
C GLU A 39 10.18 9.82 14.25
N ALA A 40 9.02 9.22 14.44
CA ALA A 40 7.75 9.93 14.49
C ALA A 40 6.97 9.57 15.76
N VAL A 41 6.14 10.48 16.22
CA VAL A 41 5.24 10.32 17.37
C VAL A 41 3.80 10.65 17.00
N GLY A 42 2.84 10.22 17.82
CA GLY A 42 1.42 10.50 17.63
C GLY A 42 0.72 9.54 16.67
N LEU A 43 1.39 8.49 16.22
CA LEU A 43 0.83 7.41 15.39
C LEU A 43 1.10 6.06 16.02
N ARG A 44 0.15 5.14 15.82
CA ARG A 44 0.30 3.72 16.18
C ARG A 44 0.03 2.89 14.93
N LEU A 45 1.10 2.46 14.28
CA LEU A 45 1.04 1.66 13.06
C LEU A 45 1.80 0.36 13.25
N PRO A 46 1.31 -0.75 12.70
CA PRO A 46 2.06 -1.99 12.63
C PRO A 46 3.34 -1.83 11.80
N VAL A 47 4.34 -2.64 12.08
CA VAL A 47 5.56 -2.75 11.25
C VAL A 47 5.16 -3.18 9.83
N GLY A 48 5.82 -2.58 8.84
CA GLY A 48 5.51 -2.79 7.42
C GLY A 48 4.38 -1.92 6.88
N SER A 49 3.74 -1.07 7.73
CA SER A 49 2.73 -0.13 7.26
C SER A 49 3.35 0.98 6.43
N GLN A 50 2.66 1.37 5.36
CA GLN A 50 3.04 2.51 4.53
C GLN A 50 2.55 3.81 5.14
N CYS A 51 3.33 4.86 4.99
CA CYS A 51 2.98 6.21 5.39
C CYS A 51 3.61 7.24 4.45
N HIS A 52 3.10 8.46 4.50
CA HIS A 52 3.59 9.58 3.71
C HIS A 52 4.05 10.70 4.64
N ILE A 53 5.26 11.19 4.42
CA ILE A 53 5.82 12.34 5.14
C ILE A 53 5.59 13.57 4.27
N GLN A 54 4.81 14.51 4.77
CA GLN A 54 4.53 15.76 4.06
C GLN A 54 5.72 16.70 4.14
N ILE A 55 6.11 17.24 2.98
CA ILE A 55 7.15 18.28 2.88
C ILE A 55 6.53 19.60 2.39
N PRO A 56 7.16 20.74 2.66
CA PRO A 56 6.73 22.01 2.11
C PRO A 56 6.57 21.95 0.59
N GLY A 57 5.55 22.64 0.06
CA GLY A 57 5.25 22.62 -1.38
C GLY A 57 4.25 21.57 -1.81
N GLY A 58 3.65 20.82 -0.87
CA GLY A 58 2.57 19.86 -1.16
C GLY A 58 3.05 18.51 -1.67
N GLN A 59 4.34 18.28 -1.74
CA GLN A 59 4.93 16.98 -2.04
C GLN A 59 4.93 16.08 -0.81
N SER A 60 5.06 14.78 -1.03
CA SER A 60 5.18 13.80 0.05
C SER A 60 6.22 12.74 -0.27
N ILE A 61 6.89 12.27 0.76
CA ILE A 61 7.86 11.17 0.69
C ILE A 61 7.17 9.92 1.20
N GLU A 62 7.17 8.87 0.40
CA GLU A 62 6.71 7.56 0.83
C GLU A 62 7.70 6.95 1.81
N ALA A 63 7.17 6.33 2.85
CA ALA A 63 7.97 5.70 3.88
C ALA A 63 7.25 4.47 4.45
N GLU A 64 8.02 3.58 5.05
CA GLU A 64 7.53 2.35 5.66
C GLU A 64 7.89 2.31 7.14
N VAL A 65 7.00 1.80 7.96
CA VAL A 65 7.26 1.59 9.39
C VAL A 65 8.21 0.41 9.57
N ALA A 66 9.43 0.69 10.00
CA ALA A 66 10.47 -0.30 10.26
C ALA A 66 10.36 -0.92 11.66
N GLY A 67 9.81 -0.16 12.63
CA GLY A 67 9.68 -0.61 14.01
C GLY A 67 9.08 0.44 14.92
N PHE A 68 9.05 0.13 16.22
CA PHE A 68 8.59 1.07 17.23
C PHE A 68 9.31 0.84 18.58
N SER A 69 9.34 1.89 19.39
CA SER A 69 9.81 1.82 20.78
C SER A 69 8.97 2.78 21.63
N GLY A 70 8.15 2.23 22.52
CA GLY A 70 7.16 3.03 23.26
C GLY A 70 6.19 3.74 22.32
N ASP A 71 6.11 5.06 22.44
CA ASP A 71 5.24 5.90 21.58
C ASP A 71 5.93 6.38 20.29
N ARG A 72 7.16 5.96 20.04
CA ARG A 72 7.94 6.35 18.86
C ARG A 72 7.86 5.29 17.79
N LEU A 73 7.59 5.71 16.58
CA LEU A 73 7.70 4.90 15.37
C LEU A 73 9.03 5.18 14.69
N PHE A 74 9.69 4.15 14.24
CA PHE A 74 10.83 4.22 13.34
C PHE A 74 10.36 4.00 11.91
N ILE A 75 10.65 4.96 11.05
CA ILE A 75 10.15 5.00 9.67
C ILE A 75 11.35 5.05 8.74
N MET A 76 11.32 4.27 7.69
CA MET A 76 12.33 4.28 6.62
C MET A 76 11.73 4.87 5.35
N PRO A 77 12.33 5.93 4.77
CA PRO A 77 11.89 6.50 3.52
C PRO A 77 12.17 5.56 2.35
N ALA A 78 11.28 5.55 1.37
CA ALA A 78 11.45 4.80 0.13
C ALA A 78 12.25 5.56 -0.94
N THR A 79 12.41 6.87 -0.76
CA THR A 79 13.11 7.79 -1.67
C THR A 79 13.99 8.75 -0.88
N ASP A 80 14.68 9.64 -1.57
CA ASP A 80 15.50 10.69 -0.95
C ASP A 80 14.68 11.58 -0.01
N ILE A 81 15.32 12.00 1.08
CA ILE A 81 14.71 12.75 2.18
C ILE A 81 14.87 14.27 2.06
N TYR A 82 15.20 14.76 0.87
CA TYR A 82 15.37 16.21 0.68
C TYR A 82 14.10 16.99 0.98
N GLY A 83 14.27 18.10 1.71
CA GLY A 83 13.17 19.00 2.09
C GLY A 83 12.37 18.55 3.33
N VAL A 84 12.74 17.46 3.98
CA VAL A 84 12.11 17.04 5.24
C VAL A 84 12.51 18.02 6.35
N MET A 85 11.51 18.51 7.07
CA MET A 85 11.69 19.44 8.19
C MET A 85 11.30 18.79 9.52
N PRO A 86 11.90 19.25 10.64
CA PRO A 86 11.42 18.85 11.97
C PRO A 86 9.94 19.21 12.12
N GLY A 87 9.17 18.31 12.69
CA GLY A 87 7.73 18.50 12.86
C GLY A 87 6.88 18.19 11.62
N ALA A 88 7.47 17.73 10.52
CA ALA A 88 6.74 17.30 9.33
C ALA A 88 5.62 16.30 9.68
N ARG A 89 4.46 16.43 9.03
CA ARG A 89 3.33 15.54 9.27
C ARG A 89 3.58 14.19 8.62
N VAL A 90 3.32 13.14 9.39
CA VAL A 90 3.33 11.76 8.93
C VAL A 90 1.90 11.28 8.84
N ILE A 91 1.46 10.92 7.65
CA ILE A 91 0.10 10.45 7.37
C ILE A 91 0.17 8.97 7.02
N PRO A 92 -0.55 8.11 7.74
CA PRO A 92 -0.61 6.71 7.36
C PRO A 92 -1.25 6.56 5.98
N ASP A 93 -0.67 5.72 5.15
CA ASP A 93 -1.40 5.25 3.98
C ASP A 93 -2.46 4.28 4.49
N ASP A 94 -3.70 4.77 4.55
CA ASP A 94 -4.82 3.92 4.91
C ASP A 94 -5.46 3.37 3.63
N PRO A 95 -5.05 2.18 3.18
CA PRO A 95 -5.73 1.52 2.06
C PRO A 95 -7.19 1.19 2.38
N LEU A 96 -7.57 1.37 3.65
CA LEU A 96 -8.94 1.29 4.16
C LEU A 96 -9.67 2.64 4.08
N ALA A 97 -8.98 3.74 3.81
CA ALA A 97 -9.63 4.98 3.41
C ALA A 97 -10.46 4.65 2.19
N ALA A 98 -11.72 4.41 2.46
CA ALA A 98 -12.66 3.66 1.66
C ALA A 98 -12.65 4.14 0.20
N GLN A 99 -12.13 3.32 -0.68
CA GLN A 99 -12.60 3.43 -2.06
C GLN A 99 -14.12 3.21 -2.01
N PRO A 100 -14.91 4.18 -2.43
CA PRO A 100 -16.35 4.03 -2.42
C PRO A 100 -16.73 2.77 -3.21
N PRO A 101 -17.70 1.98 -2.73
CA PRO A 101 -18.16 0.81 -3.46
C PRO A 101 -18.51 1.22 -4.90
N ARG A 102 -18.09 0.41 -5.86
CA ARG A 102 -18.45 0.64 -7.27
C ARG A 102 -19.64 -0.25 -7.63
N LEU A 103 -20.62 0.34 -8.33
CA LEU A 103 -21.78 -0.39 -8.82
C LEU A 103 -21.33 -1.58 -9.68
N GLY A 104 -21.83 -2.78 -9.37
CA GLY A 104 -21.49 -4.02 -10.09
C GLY A 104 -20.20 -4.72 -9.62
N MET A 105 -19.46 -4.15 -8.67
CA MET A 105 -18.30 -4.80 -8.05
C MET A 105 -18.63 -5.23 -6.61
N ARG A 106 -18.17 -6.41 -6.24
CA ARG A 106 -18.30 -6.89 -4.86
C ARG A 106 -17.38 -6.08 -3.94
N TYR A 107 -17.96 -5.38 -2.98
CA TYR A 107 -17.18 -4.70 -1.95
C TYR A 107 -16.60 -5.72 -0.96
N VAL A 108 -15.28 -5.78 -0.88
CA VAL A 108 -14.55 -6.62 0.08
C VAL A 108 -13.84 -5.69 1.08
N PRO A 109 -14.30 -5.62 2.33
CA PRO A 109 -13.63 -4.81 3.33
C PRO A 109 -12.25 -5.42 3.64
N ARG A 110 -11.18 -4.65 3.44
CA ARG A 110 -9.81 -5.04 3.76
C ARG A 110 -9.53 -4.69 5.23
N ARG A 111 -9.36 -5.69 6.08
CA ARG A 111 -9.16 -5.50 7.52
C ARG A 111 -7.93 -6.18 8.10
N ARG A 112 -7.16 -6.91 7.29
CA ARG A 112 -6.01 -7.65 7.78
C ARG A 112 -4.81 -6.72 7.90
N ALA A 113 -3.94 -6.94 8.90
CA ALA A 113 -2.68 -6.23 9.03
C ALA A 113 -1.85 -6.30 7.72
N GLN A 114 -1.97 -7.41 7.00
CA GLN A 114 -1.36 -7.62 5.67
C GLN A 114 -1.89 -6.65 4.59
N ASP A 115 -3.08 -6.08 4.76
CA ASP A 115 -3.63 -5.12 3.81
C ASP A 115 -2.98 -3.73 3.96
N ARG A 116 -2.26 -3.49 5.06
CA ARG A 116 -1.52 -2.24 5.33
C ARG A 116 -0.07 -2.28 4.85
N VAL A 117 0.44 -3.46 4.51
CA VAL A 117 1.78 -3.60 3.93
C VAL A 117 1.77 -3.21 2.45
N ARG A 118 2.95 -2.94 1.92
CA ARG A 118 3.14 -2.60 0.52
C ARG A 118 2.51 -3.64 -0.40
N GLN A 119 1.64 -3.17 -1.27
CA GLN A 119 0.93 -3.98 -2.25
C GLN A 119 1.50 -3.72 -3.64
N VAL A 120 1.77 -4.79 -4.39
CA VAL A 120 2.20 -4.70 -5.78
C VAL A 120 1.11 -5.19 -6.72
N PRO A 121 0.96 -4.55 -7.88
CA PRO A 121 0.03 -5.00 -8.89
C PRO A 121 0.51 -6.31 -9.50
N VAL A 122 -0.43 -7.22 -9.79
CA VAL A 122 -0.17 -8.50 -10.46
C VAL A 122 -1.24 -8.79 -11.50
N GLY A 123 -0.87 -9.48 -12.56
CA GLY A 123 -1.78 -9.90 -13.62
C GLY A 123 -1.15 -9.88 -14.99
N GLU A 124 -1.84 -10.44 -15.98
CA GLU A 124 -1.36 -10.57 -17.37
C GLU A 124 -1.13 -9.21 -18.05
N ARG A 125 -1.84 -8.17 -17.61
CA ARG A 125 -1.66 -6.80 -18.14
C ARG A 125 -0.33 -6.15 -17.76
N LEU A 126 0.51 -6.82 -16.98
CA LEU A 126 1.89 -6.42 -16.72
C LEU A 126 2.84 -6.84 -17.83
N LEU A 127 2.42 -7.75 -18.70
CA LEU A 127 3.25 -8.18 -19.81
C LEU A 127 3.54 -7.00 -20.74
N GLY A 128 4.82 -6.80 -21.06
CA GLY A 128 5.29 -5.68 -21.86
C GLY A 128 5.34 -4.32 -21.14
N ARG A 129 5.12 -4.26 -19.82
CA ARG A 129 5.21 -3.05 -19.01
C ARG A 129 6.52 -3.01 -18.22
N VAL A 130 7.04 -1.79 -18.04
CA VAL A 130 8.22 -1.53 -17.21
C VAL A 130 7.77 -0.78 -15.95
N LEU A 131 8.12 -1.33 -14.78
CA LEU A 131 7.69 -0.81 -13.48
C LEU A 131 8.88 -0.49 -12.60
N ASP A 132 8.70 0.45 -11.68
CA ASP A 132 9.61 0.66 -10.55
C ASP A 132 9.39 -0.39 -9.45
N GLY A 133 10.25 -0.38 -8.42
CA GLY A 133 10.13 -1.26 -7.26
C GLY A 133 8.87 -1.04 -6.41
N ALA A 134 8.11 0.01 -6.68
CA ALA A 134 6.81 0.29 -6.07
C ALA A 134 5.63 -0.19 -6.91
N GLY A 135 5.90 -0.74 -8.11
CA GLY A 135 4.89 -1.16 -9.07
C GLY A 135 4.27 0.01 -9.85
N ARG A 136 4.97 1.14 -9.99
CA ARG A 136 4.55 2.28 -10.79
C ARG A 136 5.11 2.18 -12.21
N PRO A 137 4.34 2.52 -13.25
CA PRO A 137 4.82 2.49 -14.62
C PRO A 137 5.96 3.48 -14.85
N LEU A 138 7.04 3.02 -15.47
CA LEU A 138 8.16 3.83 -15.96
C LEU A 138 8.15 3.98 -17.48
N ASP A 139 7.32 3.21 -18.17
CA ASP A 139 7.29 3.07 -19.62
C ASP A 139 6.54 4.19 -20.36
N GLY A 140 5.96 5.15 -19.66
CA GLY A 140 5.17 6.22 -20.29
C GLY A 140 3.83 5.77 -20.90
N MET A 141 3.46 4.49 -20.77
CA MET A 141 2.25 3.91 -21.36
C MET A 141 0.98 4.13 -20.52
N GLY A 142 1.02 5.06 -19.58
CA GLY A 142 -0.11 5.41 -18.73
C GLY A 142 -0.32 4.47 -17.53
N PRO A 143 -1.38 4.72 -16.73
CA PRO A 143 -1.62 3.98 -15.50
C PRO A 143 -1.95 2.51 -15.77
N LEU A 144 -1.60 1.66 -14.80
CA LEU A 144 -1.94 0.24 -14.85
C LEU A 144 -3.41 0.04 -14.51
N SER A 145 -4.15 -0.53 -15.46
CA SER A 145 -5.54 -0.96 -15.22
C SER A 145 -5.54 -2.41 -14.71
N LEU A 146 -5.14 -2.60 -13.46
CA LEU A 146 -5.00 -3.92 -12.85
C LEU A 146 -6.09 -4.16 -11.82
N GLU A 147 -6.63 -5.36 -11.86
CA GLU A 147 -7.75 -5.77 -11.01
C GLU A 147 -7.28 -6.35 -9.67
N ARG A 148 -6.02 -6.80 -9.60
CA ARG A 148 -5.49 -7.50 -8.43
C ARG A 148 -4.20 -6.87 -7.94
N ARG A 149 -4.12 -6.68 -6.62
CA ARG A 149 -2.90 -6.34 -5.89
C ARG A 149 -2.64 -7.42 -4.85
N VAL A 150 -1.38 -7.72 -4.60
CA VAL A 150 -0.93 -8.67 -3.59
C VAL A 150 0.09 -8.02 -2.68
N PRO A 151 0.15 -8.40 -1.39
CA PRO A 151 1.21 -7.95 -0.50
C PRO A 151 2.59 -8.31 -1.06
N LEU A 152 3.54 -7.37 -1.00
CA LEU A 152 4.91 -7.63 -1.41
C LEU A 152 5.56 -8.72 -0.56
N TYR A 153 5.22 -8.75 0.73
CA TYR A 153 5.65 -9.78 1.66
C TYR A 153 4.54 -10.82 1.82
N SER A 154 4.81 -12.05 1.44
CA SER A 154 3.92 -13.19 1.63
C SER A 154 4.59 -14.25 2.48
N ARG A 155 3.79 -15.10 3.10
CA ARG A 155 4.35 -16.29 3.77
C ARG A 155 4.99 -17.19 2.72
N PRO A 156 6.18 -17.76 3.01
CA PRO A 156 6.78 -18.73 2.10
C PRO A 156 5.83 -19.91 1.91
N ILE A 157 5.79 -20.43 0.69
CA ILE A 157 5.02 -21.62 0.37
C ILE A 157 5.63 -22.80 1.13
N ASN A 158 4.77 -23.60 1.76
CA ASN A 158 5.20 -24.83 2.41
C ASN A 158 5.98 -25.70 1.39
N PRO A 159 7.23 -26.09 1.69
CA PRO A 159 8.05 -26.91 0.78
C PRO A 159 7.36 -28.19 0.29
N LEU A 160 6.51 -28.79 1.14
CA LEU A 160 5.76 -30.01 0.80
C LEU A 160 4.60 -29.75 -0.16
N GLU A 161 4.08 -28.53 -0.21
CA GLU A 161 2.99 -28.12 -1.11
C GLU A 161 3.52 -27.54 -2.42
N ARG A 162 4.81 -27.24 -2.48
CA ARG A 162 5.44 -26.62 -3.63
C ARG A 162 5.63 -27.66 -4.73
N ALA A 163 5.06 -27.38 -5.91
CA ALA A 163 5.35 -28.18 -7.08
C ALA A 163 6.83 -28.10 -7.46
N PRO A 164 7.50 -29.21 -7.81
CA PRO A 164 8.88 -29.19 -8.25
C PRO A 164 9.01 -28.37 -9.55
N ILE A 165 10.07 -27.57 -9.63
CA ILE A 165 10.38 -26.79 -10.83
C ILE A 165 10.82 -27.76 -11.93
N ARG A 166 10.03 -27.84 -12.98
CA ARG A 166 10.29 -28.73 -14.14
C ARG A 166 10.72 -27.96 -15.39
N GLN A 167 10.43 -26.67 -15.44
CA GLN A 167 10.80 -25.80 -16.57
C GLN A 167 11.43 -24.53 -16.01
N THR A 168 12.50 -24.11 -16.67
CA THR A 168 13.13 -22.83 -16.39
C THR A 168 12.34 -21.70 -17.04
N LEU A 169 12.13 -20.60 -16.31
CA LEU A 169 11.60 -19.37 -16.87
C LEU A 169 12.78 -18.53 -17.36
N ASP A 170 12.93 -18.39 -18.66
CA ASP A 170 13.90 -17.48 -19.24
C ASP A 170 13.36 -16.05 -19.14
N VAL A 171 14.07 -15.22 -18.39
CA VAL A 171 13.73 -13.80 -18.19
C VAL A 171 14.66 -12.87 -18.99
N GLY A 172 15.46 -13.42 -19.90
CA GLY A 172 16.41 -12.66 -20.72
C GLY A 172 17.64 -12.18 -19.95
N VAL A 173 17.81 -12.57 -18.70
CA VAL A 173 18.99 -12.27 -17.89
C VAL A 173 19.89 -13.50 -17.87
N ARG A 174 21.09 -13.40 -18.43
CA ARG A 174 22.09 -14.45 -18.29
C ARG A 174 22.62 -14.43 -16.87
N ALA A 175 22.27 -15.45 -16.09
CA ALA A 175 22.99 -15.77 -14.88
C ALA A 175 24.30 -16.45 -15.30
N ILE A 176 25.41 -15.92 -14.83
CA ILE A 176 26.76 -16.47 -15.04
C ILE A 176 26.96 -17.60 -14.05
#